data_1ec90486aebc4da37beda7673e8baa12
#
_entry.id   1ec90486aebc4da37beda7673e8baa12
#
_cell.length_a   1.000
_cell.length_b   1.000
_cell.length_c   1.000
_cell.angle_alpha   90.00
_cell.angle_beta   90.00
_cell.angle_gamma   90.00
#
_symmetry.space_group_name_H-M   'P 1'
#
loop_
_entity.id
_entity.type
_entity.pdbx_description
1 polymer ?
#
loop_
_entity_poly.entity_id
_entity_poly.type
_entity_poly.pdbx_seq_one_letter_code
_entity_poly.pdbx_strand_id
1 'polypeptide(L)'
;MSNATATRDKTPRGRPRGFAQDEALDAAMRVFWKRGYEGASLSELTDAMGINRSSMYAAFGDKEALFRKALARYVEGPLSFVPKALQKPTAKESILALYKGAVAFLTDGSHPDCCFSVQGLATGEESEPVRLSMIAWRKASQQAIKERLLQARAAGELAADVNVADVARYICTVWEGLAVQAASGAARADLTRVTEIAVRALPL
;
A
#
# COMPACT_ATOMS: atom_id res chain seq x y z
N MET A 1 -8.55 -69.35 -4.68
CA MET A 1 -8.39 -68.37 -3.55
C MET A 1 -7.69 -67.18 -4.13
N SER A 2 -8.46 -66.20 -4.51
CA SER A 2 -7.94 -64.98 -5.21
C SER A 2 -7.90 -63.81 -4.21
N ASN A 3 -6.72 -63.27 -3.96
CA ASN A 3 -6.48 -62.21 -3.01
C ASN A 3 -6.50 -60.88 -3.78
N ALA A 4 -7.58 -60.14 -3.66
CA ALA A 4 -7.71 -58.82 -4.27
C ALA A 4 -7.06 -57.78 -3.35
N THR A 5 -5.93 -57.21 -3.78
CA THR A 5 -5.23 -56.11 -3.12
C THR A 5 -5.96 -54.82 -3.43
N ALA A 6 -6.60 -54.22 -2.42
CA ALA A 6 -7.25 -52.92 -2.53
C ALA A 6 -6.19 -51.82 -2.62
N THR A 7 -6.13 -51.17 -3.77
CA THR A 7 -5.34 -49.94 -3.97
C THR A 7 -6.00 -48.79 -3.20
N ARG A 8 -5.35 -48.30 -2.15
CA ARG A 8 -5.73 -47.07 -1.45
C ARG A 8 -5.50 -45.87 -2.37
N ASP A 9 -6.59 -45.29 -2.78
CA ASP A 9 -6.64 -44.04 -3.52
C ASP A 9 -6.02 -42.92 -2.64
N LYS A 10 -4.91 -42.31 -3.09
CA LYS A 10 -4.25 -41.20 -2.41
C LYS A 10 -5.04 -39.96 -2.76
N THR A 11 -5.81 -39.47 -1.79
CA THR A 11 -6.41 -38.13 -1.80
C THR A 11 -5.36 -37.10 -2.23
N PRO A 12 -5.64 -36.18 -3.17
CA PRO A 12 -4.66 -35.19 -3.62
C PRO A 12 -4.25 -34.29 -2.46
N ARG A 13 -2.94 -34.14 -2.27
CA ARG A 13 -2.35 -33.22 -1.29
C ARG A 13 -2.89 -31.82 -1.54
N GLY A 14 -3.51 -31.24 -0.51
CA GLY A 14 -4.00 -29.87 -0.53
C GLY A 14 -2.91 -28.87 -1.00
N ARG A 15 -3.37 -27.75 -1.55
CA ARG A 15 -2.58 -26.62 -2.04
C ARG A 15 -1.40 -26.29 -1.10
N PRO A 16 -0.18 -25.98 -1.61
CA PRO A 16 0.98 -25.70 -0.76
C PRO A 16 0.68 -24.66 0.31
N ARG A 17 1.10 -24.88 1.54
CA ARG A 17 0.80 -24.04 2.72
C ARG A 17 1.17 -22.57 2.54
N GLY A 18 2.26 -22.27 1.81
CA GLY A 18 2.70 -20.91 1.51
C GLY A 18 1.73 -20.14 0.61
N PHE A 19 1.16 -20.82 -0.40
CA PHE A 19 0.21 -20.17 -1.31
C PHE A 19 -1.13 -19.84 -0.64
N ALA A 20 -1.61 -20.69 0.25
CA ALA A 20 -2.80 -20.43 1.05
C ALA A 20 -2.57 -19.27 2.07
N GLN A 21 -1.34 -19.11 2.55
CA GLN A 21 -0.97 -18.04 3.48
C GLN A 21 -0.93 -16.68 2.80
N ASP A 22 -0.41 -16.60 1.57
CA ASP A 22 -0.39 -15.36 0.78
C ASP A 22 -1.81 -14.89 0.42
N GLU A 23 -2.70 -15.81 0.03
CA GLU A 23 -4.11 -15.48 -0.25
C GLU A 23 -4.84 -14.99 0.99
N ALA A 24 -4.61 -15.63 2.13
CA ALA A 24 -5.17 -15.19 3.41
C ALA A 24 -4.65 -13.80 3.79
N LEU A 25 -3.36 -13.51 3.56
CA LEU A 25 -2.78 -12.19 3.80
C LEU A 25 -3.36 -11.12 2.86
N ASP A 26 -3.57 -11.44 1.58
CA ASP A 26 -4.22 -10.54 0.62
C ASP A 26 -5.67 -10.22 1.03
N ALA A 27 -6.39 -11.22 1.55
CA ALA A 27 -7.74 -11.01 2.08
C ALA A 27 -7.74 -10.10 3.32
N ALA A 28 -6.83 -10.35 4.28
CA ALA A 28 -6.68 -9.50 5.45
C ALA A 28 -6.28 -8.07 5.08
N MET A 29 -5.37 -7.89 4.12
CA MET A 29 -4.98 -6.59 3.61
C MET A 29 -6.19 -5.81 3.07
N ARG A 30 -7.07 -6.44 2.30
CA ARG A 30 -8.30 -5.80 1.79
C ARG A 30 -9.26 -5.38 2.90
N VAL A 31 -9.39 -6.18 3.96
CA VAL A 31 -10.22 -5.83 5.13
C VAL A 31 -9.65 -4.60 5.85
N PHE A 32 -8.35 -4.62 6.15
CA PHE A 32 -7.70 -3.45 6.78
C PHE A 32 -7.74 -2.22 5.89
N TRP A 33 -7.59 -2.39 4.60
CA TRP A 33 -7.68 -1.29 3.63
C TRP A 33 -9.06 -0.62 3.63
N LYS A 34 -10.12 -1.42 3.72
CA LYS A 34 -11.51 -0.93 3.71
C LYS A 34 -11.96 -0.35 5.05
N ARG A 35 -11.55 -0.97 6.16
CA ARG A 35 -12.07 -0.70 7.52
C ARG A 35 -11.11 0.10 8.41
N GLY A 36 -9.85 0.21 8.02
CA GLY A 36 -8.79 0.63 8.93
C GLY A 36 -8.47 -0.44 9.97
N TYR A 37 -7.51 -0.16 10.84
CA TYR A 37 -7.12 -1.11 11.89
C TYR A 37 -8.21 -1.30 12.93
N GLU A 38 -8.78 -0.21 13.46
CA GLU A 38 -9.80 -0.25 14.51
C GLU A 38 -11.08 -0.93 14.02
N GLY A 39 -11.56 -0.56 12.84
CA GLY A 39 -12.80 -1.08 12.27
C GLY A 39 -12.73 -2.53 11.81
N ALA A 40 -11.54 -3.11 11.65
CA ALA A 40 -11.35 -4.51 11.26
C ALA A 40 -11.45 -5.43 12.47
N SER A 41 -12.58 -6.12 12.67
CA SER A 41 -12.72 -7.11 13.74
C SER A 41 -11.96 -8.40 13.45
N LEU A 42 -11.53 -9.14 14.50
CA LEU A 42 -10.91 -10.45 14.33
C LEU A 42 -11.82 -11.45 13.61
N SER A 43 -13.14 -11.36 13.81
CA SER A 43 -14.09 -12.22 13.10
C SER A 43 -14.08 -11.91 11.60
N GLU A 44 -14.25 -10.63 11.23
CA GLU A 44 -14.24 -10.21 9.82
C GLU A 44 -12.91 -10.59 9.12
N LEU A 45 -11.78 -10.44 9.82
CA LEU A 45 -10.47 -10.85 9.30
C LEU A 45 -10.41 -12.36 9.05
N THR A 46 -10.75 -13.19 10.06
CA THR A 46 -10.68 -14.65 9.92
C THR A 46 -11.68 -15.18 8.90
N ASP A 47 -12.87 -14.60 8.81
CA ASP A 47 -13.87 -14.95 7.81
C ASP A 47 -13.37 -14.63 6.40
N ALA A 48 -12.82 -13.43 6.18
CA ALA A 48 -12.25 -13.05 4.88
C ALA A 48 -11.04 -13.91 4.49
N MET A 49 -10.20 -14.27 5.47
CA MET A 49 -9.02 -15.12 5.27
C MET A 49 -9.38 -16.60 5.04
N GLY A 50 -10.62 -17.02 5.32
CA GLY A 50 -11.05 -18.41 5.24
C GLY A 50 -10.38 -19.34 6.25
N ILE A 51 -9.95 -18.81 7.41
CA ILE A 51 -9.26 -19.56 8.48
C ILE A 51 -9.87 -19.26 9.84
N ASN A 52 -9.69 -20.16 10.80
CA ASN A 52 -10.10 -19.90 12.17
C ASN A 52 -9.09 -19.04 12.95
N ARG A 53 -9.50 -18.51 14.10
CA ARG A 53 -8.65 -17.64 14.95
C ARG A 53 -7.34 -18.30 15.36
N SER A 54 -7.35 -19.58 15.73
CA SER A 54 -6.12 -20.28 16.15
C SER A 54 -5.12 -20.40 15.00
N SER A 55 -5.58 -20.65 13.77
CA SER A 55 -4.75 -20.68 12.57
C SER A 55 -4.20 -19.28 12.24
N MET A 56 -5.00 -18.23 12.41
CA MET A 56 -4.55 -16.85 12.23
C MET A 56 -3.42 -16.51 13.20
N TYR A 57 -3.61 -16.78 14.49
CA TYR A 57 -2.57 -16.52 15.50
C TYR A 57 -1.30 -17.34 15.25
N ALA A 58 -1.43 -18.60 14.86
CA ALA A 58 -0.30 -19.47 14.55
C ALA A 58 0.50 -19.03 13.33
N ALA A 59 -0.16 -18.49 12.28
CA ALA A 59 0.49 -18.12 11.02
C ALA A 59 0.99 -16.66 11.01
N PHE A 60 0.25 -15.75 11.62
CA PHE A 60 0.47 -14.32 11.48
C PHE A 60 0.79 -13.59 12.79
N GLY A 61 0.59 -14.22 13.94
CA GLY A 61 0.67 -13.59 15.26
C GLY A 61 -0.64 -12.90 15.63
N ASP A 62 -0.55 -11.82 16.37
CA ASP A 62 -1.70 -11.01 16.78
C ASP A 62 -2.21 -10.11 15.62
N LYS A 63 -3.29 -9.37 15.89
CA LYS A 63 -3.89 -8.44 14.91
C LYS A 63 -2.90 -7.37 14.45
N GLU A 64 -2.03 -6.92 15.34
CA GLU A 64 -1.01 -5.92 15.03
C GLU A 64 0.06 -6.49 14.10
N ALA A 65 0.57 -7.70 14.38
CA ALA A 65 1.53 -8.38 13.51
C ALA A 65 0.91 -8.67 12.13
N LEU A 66 -0.35 -9.09 12.08
CA LEU A 66 -1.09 -9.26 10.83
C LEU A 66 -1.22 -7.94 10.05
N PHE A 67 -1.53 -6.83 10.75
CA PHE A 67 -1.60 -5.51 10.12
C PHE A 67 -0.27 -5.07 9.50
N ARG A 68 0.85 -5.26 10.22
CA ARG A 68 2.19 -4.94 9.70
C ARG A 68 2.52 -5.76 8.45
N LYS A 69 2.18 -7.04 8.42
CA LYS A 69 2.34 -7.89 7.24
C LYS A 69 1.45 -7.44 6.09
N ALA A 70 0.21 -7.06 6.38
CA ALA A 70 -0.73 -6.52 5.39
C ALA A 70 -0.23 -5.18 4.80
N LEU A 71 0.33 -4.29 5.63
CA LEU A 71 0.96 -3.04 5.16
C LEU A 71 2.16 -3.32 4.25
N ALA A 72 3.04 -4.24 4.61
CA ALA A 72 4.16 -4.65 3.76
C ALA A 72 3.66 -5.21 2.42
N ARG A 73 2.65 -6.08 2.44
CA ARG A 73 2.02 -6.65 1.25
C ARG A 73 1.39 -5.57 0.35
N TYR A 74 0.78 -4.55 0.95
CA TYR A 74 0.24 -3.40 0.23
C TYR A 74 1.34 -2.60 -0.49
N VAL A 75 2.47 -2.38 0.15
CA VAL A 75 3.61 -1.66 -0.44
C VAL A 75 4.25 -2.45 -1.58
N GLU A 76 4.44 -3.76 -1.40
CA GLU A 76 5.07 -4.65 -2.40
C GLU A 76 4.17 -4.94 -3.60
N GLY A 77 2.86 -4.98 -3.42
CA GLY A 77 1.86 -5.27 -4.44
C GLY A 77 1.25 -3.99 -5.05
N PRO A 78 0.17 -3.46 -4.48
CA PRO A 78 -0.55 -2.29 -5.01
C PRO A 78 0.33 -1.07 -5.29
N LEU A 79 1.32 -0.78 -4.44
CA LEU A 79 2.25 0.35 -4.62
C LEU A 79 3.56 -0.01 -5.34
N SER A 80 3.67 -1.19 -5.94
CA SER A 80 4.89 -1.63 -6.65
C SER A 80 5.33 -0.72 -7.80
N PHE A 81 4.45 0.15 -8.29
CA PHE A 81 4.78 1.15 -9.30
C PHE A 81 5.62 2.32 -8.75
N VAL A 82 5.59 2.58 -7.43
CA VAL A 82 6.27 3.73 -6.80
C VAL A 82 7.79 3.67 -7.00
N PRO A 83 8.51 2.59 -6.67
CA PRO A 83 9.94 2.49 -6.94
C PRO A 83 10.28 2.68 -8.42
N LYS A 84 9.47 2.14 -9.34
CA LYS A 84 9.66 2.27 -10.78
C LYS A 84 9.46 3.71 -11.26
N ALA A 85 8.51 4.43 -10.67
CA ALA A 85 8.29 5.85 -10.95
C ALA A 85 9.49 6.70 -10.53
N LEU A 86 10.06 6.45 -9.34
CA LEU A 86 11.20 7.21 -8.82
C LEU A 86 12.52 6.95 -9.57
N GLN A 87 12.59 5.90 -10.40
CA GLN A 87 13.76 5.56 -11.23
C GLN A 87 13.73 6.19 -12.64
N LYS A 88 12.78 7.07 -12.95
CA LYS A 88 12.74 7.77 -14.25
C LYS A 88 13.96 8.69 -14.40
N PRO A 89 14.40 8.96 -15.66
CA PRO A 89 15.64 9.71 -15.92
C PRO A 89 15.71 11.06 -15.22
N THR A 90 14.64 11.86 -15.25
CA THR A 90 14.59 13.17 -14.60
C THR A 90 13.66 13.17 -13.39
N ALA A 91 13.86 14.12 -12.45
CA ALA A 91 12.96 14.30 -11.34
C ALA A 91 11.53 14.63 -11.79
N LYS A 92 11.40 15.47 -12.79
CA LYS A 92 10.11 15.83 -13.38
C LYS A 92 9.36 14.60 -13.91
N GLU A 93 10.04 13.75 -14.67
CA GLU A 93 9.46 12.49 -15.15
C GLU A 93 9.12 11.53 -14.00
N SER A 94 9.97 11.47 -12.97
CA SER A 94 9.73 10.67 -11.77
C SER A 94 8.44 11.09 -11.09
N ILE A 95 8.24 12.38 -10.81
CA ILE A 95 7.06 12.87 -10.10
C ILE A 95 5.82 12.77 -10.99
N LEU A 96 5.93 13.03 -12.29
CA LEU A 96 4.84 12.82 -13.22
C LEU A 96 4.40 11.35 -13.28
N ALA A 97 5.34 10.41 -13.33
CA ALA A 97 5.06 8.98 -13.32
C ALA A 97 4.43 8.54 -11.98
N LEU A 98 4.92 9.08 -10.86
CA LEU A 98 4.39 8.84 -9.53
C LEU A 98 2.91 9.25 -9.45
N TYR A 99 2.57 10.47 -9.87
CA TYR A 99 1.19 10.97 -9.83
C TYR A 99 0.27 10.25 -10.83
N LYS A 100 0.75 9.95 -12.05
CA LYS A 100 -0.01 9.14 -13.00
C LYS A 100 -0.31 7.75 -12.45
N GLY A 101 0.66 7.12 -11.80
CA GLY A 101 0.48 5.85 -11.12
C GLY A 101 -0.50 5.95 -9.95
N ALA A 102 -0.42 7.02 -9.15
CA ALA A 102 -1.35 7.29 -8.06
C ALA A 102 -2.80 7.44 -8.56
N VAL A 103 -3.03 8.26 -9.58
CA VAL A 103 -4.37 8.46 -10.16
C VAL A 103 -4.91 7.15 -10.74
N ALA A 104 -4.09 6.41 -11.49
CA ALA A 104 -4.47 5.11 -12.04
C ALA A 104 -4.88 4.15 -10.92
N PHE A 105 -4.05 4.03 -9.89
CA PHE A 105 -4.27 3.20 -8.72
C PHE A 105 -5.56 3.62 -7.96
N LEU A 106 -5.73 4.89 -7.64
CA LEU A 106 -6.86 5.38 -6.86
C LEU A 106 -8.21 5.30 -7.60
N THR A 107 -8.21 5.09 -8.91
CA THR A 107 -9.41 5.04 -9.76
C THR A 107 -9.58 3.72 -10.51
N ASP A 108 -8.87 2.67 -10.09
CA ASP A 108 -8.90 1.37 -10.77
C ASP A 108 -10.21 0.59 -10.54
N GLY A 109 -10.89 0.81 -9.41
CA GLY A 109 -12.13 0.10 -9.07
C GLY A 109 -11.98 -1.39 -8.71
N SER A 110 -10.78 -1.97 -8.83
CA SER A 110 -10.50 -3.37 -8.45
C SER A 110 -10.19 -3.54 -6.95
N HIS A 111 -10.05 -2.44 -6.23
CA HIS A 111 -9.74 -2.37 -4.81
C HIS A 111 -10.53 -1.24 -4.12
N PRO A 112 -10.49 -1.11 -2.80
CA PRO A 112 -11.15 -0.01 -2.09
C PRO A 112 -10.70 1.37 -2.62
N ASP A 113 -11.66 2.30 -2.81
CA ASP A 113 -11.44 3.64 -3.38
C ASP A 113 -10.66 4.60 -2.47
N CYS A 114 -9.83 4.09 -1.59
CA CYS A 114 -9.03 4.85 -0.64
C CYS A 114 -7.59 4.34 -0.60
N CYS A 115 -6.66 5.18 -0.14
CA CYS A 115 -5.30 4.75 0.14
C CYS A 115 -5.23 4.19 1.58
N PHE A 116 -4.52 3.09 1.76
CA PHE A 116 -4.25 2.51 3.08
C PHE A 116 -3.65 3.54 4.07
N SER A 117 -2.88 4.50 3.56
CA SER A 117 -2.28 5.57 4.36
C SER A 117 -3.30 6.53 5.00
N VAL A 118 -4.41 6.78 4.32
CA VAL A 118 -5.46 7.69 4.81
C VAL A 118 -6.29 7.00 5.89
N GLN A 119 -6.59 5.73 5.72
CA GLN A 119 -7.34 4.94 6.72
C GLN A 119 -6.58 4.76 8.04
N GLY A 120 -5.26 4.72 8.01
CA GLY A 120 -4.44 4.57 9.22
C GLY A 120 -4.22 5.86 10.03
N LEU A 121 -4.92 6.97 9.72
CA LEU A 121 -4.82 8.23 10.48
C LEU A 121 -5.69 8.22 11.75
N ALA A 122 -6.79 7.48 11.74
CA ALA A 122 -7.74 7.39 12.84
C ALA A 122 -7.49 6.13 13.67
N THR A 123 -6.38 6.10 14.43
CA THR A 123 -6.12 5.05 15.42
C THR A 123 -6.18 5.66 16.82
N GLY A 124 -6.95 5.02 17.71
CA GLY A 124 -7.03 5.40 19.12
C GLY A 124 -5.73 5.10 19.89
N GLU A 125 -5.69 5.48 21.17
CA GLU A 125 -4.53 5.26 22.05
C GLU A 125 -4.15 3.78 22.19
N GLU A 126 -5.14 2.87 22.14
CA GLU A 126 -4.94 1.42 22.22
C GLU A 126 -4.18 0.83 21.02
N SER A 127 -4.06 1.59 19.93
CA SER A 127 -3.40 1.19 18.68
C SER A 127 -2.10 1.95 18.39
N GLU A 128 -1.47 2.47 19.43
CA GLU A 128 -0.22 3.25 19.32
C GLU A 128 0.87 2.56 18.48
N PRO A 129 1.15 1.23 18.62
CA PRO A 129 2.15 0.57 17.78
C PRO A 129 1.80 0.59 16.29
N VAL A 130 0.51 0.50 15.94
CA VAL A 130 0.01 0.62 14.56
C VAL A 130 0.18 2.04 14.04
N ARG A 131 -0.18 3.04 14.85
CA ARG A 131 0.02 4.45 14.55
C ARG A 131 1.49 4.76 14.27
N LEU A 132 2.40 4.27 15.11
CA LEU A 132 3.84 4.43 14.92
C LEU A 132 4.34 3.75 13.64
N SER A 133 3.82 2.57 13.31
CA SER A 133 4.14 1.87 12.05
C SER A 133 3.70 2.68 10.83
N MET A 134 2.53 3.29 10.87
CA MET A 134 2.02 4.17 9.80
C MET A 134 2.84 5.46 9.67
N ILE A 135 3.23 6.08 10.78
CA ILE A 135 4.12 7.24 10.78
C ILE A 135 5.49 6.88 10.17
N ALA A 136 6.07 5.75 10.57
CA ALA A 136 7.35 5.28 10.04
C ALA A 136 7.29 5.04 8.53
N TRP A 137 6.22 4.40 8.05
CA TRP A 137 6.01 4.17 6.62
C TRP A 137 5.88 5.48 5.83
N ARG A 138 5.10 6.47 6.31
CA ARG A 138 4.97 7.78 5.66
C ARG A 138 6.30 8.52 5.61
N LYS A 139 7.06 8.49 6.72
CA LYS A 139 8.41 9.08 6.76
C LYS A 139 9.35 8.43 5.75
N ALA A 140 9.31 7.09 5.62
CA ALA A 140 10.10 6.36 4.64
C ALA A 140 9.70 6.73 3.19
N SER A 141 8.41 6.85 2.90
CA SER A 141 7.90 7.28 1.59
C SER A 141 8.35 8.69 1.23
N GLN A 142 8.24 9.64 2.18
CA GLN A 142 8.73 11.00 1.97
C GLN A 142 10.25 11.03 1.80
N GLN A 143 10.99 10.22 2.54
CA GLN A 143 12.44 10.12 2.43
C GLN A 143 12.88 9.61 1.05
N ALA A 144 12.21 8.59 0.49
CA ALA A 144 12.50 8.10 -0.85
C ALA A 144 12.33 9.20 -1.93
N ILE A 145 11.27 10.00 -1.84
CA ILE A 145 11.06 11.14 -2.73
C ILE A 145 12.17 12.19 -2.53
N LYS A 146 12.51 12.50 -1.26
CA LYS A 146 13.59 13.44 -0.95
C LYS A 146 14.93 12.99 -1.52
N GLU A 147 15.26 11.72 -1.42
CA GLU A 147 16.49 11.15 -1.99
C GLU A 147 16.54 11.31 -3.51
N ARG A 148 15.42 11.05 -4.20
CA ARG A 148 15.33 11.30 -5.65
C ARG A 148 15.54 12.78 -6.00
N LEU A 149 14.99 13.70 -5.22
CA LEU A 149 15.17 15.15 -5.42
C LEU A 149 16.61 15.61 -5.11
N LEU A 150 17.27 14.99 -4.13
CA LEU A 150 18.70 15.24 -3.86
C LEU A 150 19.58 14.81 -5.04
N GLN A 151 19.28 13.67 -5.65
CA GLN A 151 19.97 13.20 -6.87
C GLN A 151 19.75 14.21 -8.02
N ALA A 152 18.51 14.67 -8.21
CA ALA A 152 18.18 15.68 -9.23
C ALA A 152 18.92 17.01 -8.99
N ARG A 153 19.03 17.45 -7.75
CA ARG A 153 19.82 18.66 -7.41
C ARG A 153 21.31 18.46 -7.73
N ALA A 154 21.86 17.31 -7.41
CA ALA A 154 23.24 16.98 -7.74
C ALA A 154 23.48 16.90 -9.26
N ALA A 155 22.46 16.53 -10.04
CA ALA A 155 22.48 16.52 -11.50
C ALA A 155 22.16 17.89 -12.15
N GLY A 156 21.90 18.94 -11.37
CA GLY A 156 21.57 20.28 -11.88
C GLY A 156 20.13 20.45 -12.38
N GLU A 157 19.22 19.51 -12.06
CA GLU A 157 17.80 19.59 -12.42
C GLU A 157 17.03 20.55 -11.47
N LEU A 158 17.55 20.81 -10.26
CA LEU A 158 17.00 21.76 -9.29
C LEU A 158 18.03 22.80 -8.89
N ALA A 159 17.59 24.03 -8.64
CA ALA A 159 18.44 25.09 -8.11
C ALA A 159 18.96 24.73 -6.70
N ALA A 160 20.16 25.20 -6.37
CA ALA A 160 20.85 24.84 -5.12
C ALA A 160 20.12 25.32 -3.85
N ASP A 161 19.38 26.42 -3.95
CA ASP A 161 18.60 27.04 -2.87
C ASP A 161 17.24 26.37 -2.62
N VAL A 162 16.80 25.44 -3.49
CA VAL A 162 15.53 24.73 -3.31
C VAL A 162 15.59 23.82 -2.08
N ASN A 163 14.66 24.01 -1.15
CA ASN A 163 14.49 23.11 -0.01
C ASN A 163 13.83 21.80 -0.44
N VAL A 164 14.65 20.78 -0.74
CA VAL A 164 14.16 19.47 -1.20
C VAL A 164 13.26 18.76 -0.17
N ALA A 165 13.38 19.06 1.12
CA ALA A 165 12.53 18.45 2.13
C ALA A 165 11.10 19.01 2.05
N ASP A 166 10.94 20.29 1.78
CA ASP A 166 9.63 20.93 1.62
C ASP A 166 8.98 20.50 0.29
N VAL A 167 9.76 20.38 -0.78
CA VAL A 167 9.28 19.86 -2.06
C VAL A 167 8.81 18.40 -1.92
N ALA A 168 9.57 17.54 -1.22
CA ALA A 168 9.16 16.16 -0.94
C ALA A 168 7.87 16.11 -0.11
N ARG A 169 7.73 16.97 0.88
CA ARG A 169 6.51 17.10 1.69
C ARG A 169 5.32 17.53 0.85
N TYR A 170 5.50 18.54 -0.01
CA TYR A 170 4.46 18.99 -0.94
C TYR A 170 3.98 17.84 -1.84
N ILE A 171 4.92 17.06 -2.42
CA ILE A 171 4.57 15.91 -3.27
C ILE A 171 3.74 14.87 -2.50
N CYS A 172 4.13 14.54 -1.26
CA CYS A 172 3.35 13.63 -0.41
C CYS A 172 1.98 14.19 -0.06
N THR A 173 1.89 15.50 0.27
CA THR A 173 0.62 16.16 0.58
C THR A 173 -0.35 16.12 -0.59
N VAL A 174 0.12 16.36 -1.81
CA VAL A 174 -0.71 16.22 -3.02
C VAL A 174 -1.19 14.78 -3.19
N TRP A 175 -0.31 13.78 -3.02
CA TRP A 175 -0.70 12.37 -3.07
C TRP A 175 -1.81 12.03 -2.07
N GLU A 176 -1.64 12.44 -0.82
CA GLU A 176 -2.62 12.20 0.24
C GLU A 176 -3.95 12.89 -0.07
N GLY A 177 -3.88 14.13 -0.59
CA GLY A 177 -5.05 14.86 -1.06
C GLY A 177 -5.77 14.16 -2.21
N LEU A 178 -5.06 13.62 -3.19
CA LEU A 178 -5.64 12.82 -4.28
C LEU A 178 -6.37 11.59 -3.74
N ALA A 179 -5.82 10.92 -2.73
CA ALA A 179 -6.45 9.74 -2.13
C ALA A 179 -7.77 10.11 -1.41
N VAL A 180 -7.79 11.24 -0.70
CA VAL A 180 -9.01 11.75 -0.04
C VAL A 180 -10.06 12.14 -1.09
N GLN A 181 -9.67 12.82 -2.15
CA GLN A 181 -10.59 13.23 -3.22
C GLN A 181 -11.16 12.01 -3.97
N ALA A 182 -10.32 11.00 -4.27
CA ALA A 182 -10.78 9.75 -4.88
C ALA A 182 -11.81 9.03 -3.99
N ALA A 183 -11.54 8.91 -2.69
CA ALA A 183 -12.47 8.33 -1.71
C ALA A 183 -13.78 9.12 -1.59
N SER A 184 -13.77 10.41 -1.96
CA SER A 184 -14.93 11.28 -2.01
C SER A 184 -15.65 11.25 -3.37
N GLY A 185 -15.24 10.37 -4.30
CA GLY A 185 -15.89 10.19 -5.60
C GLY A 185 -15.39 11.10 -6.71
N ALA A 186 -14.24 11.76 -6.57
CA ALA A 186 -13.66 12.58 -7.63
C ALA A 186 -13.32 11.72 -8.86
N ALA A 187 -13.71 12.21 -10.05
CA ALA A 187 -13.44 11.50 -11.28
C ALA A 187 -11.94 11.49 -11.63
N ARG A 188 -11.49 10.44 -12.32
CA ARG A 188 -10.10 10.31 -12.79
C ARG A 188 -9.59 11.55 -13.51
N ALA A 189 -10.44 12.16 -14.35
CA ALA A 189 -10.09 13.37 -15.11
C ALA A 189 -9.79 14.56 -14.19
N ASP A 190 -10.55 14.71 -13.10
CA ASP A 190 -10.35 15.78 -12.11
C ASP A 190 -9.02 15.60 -11.37
N LEU A 191 -8.75 14.40 -10.88
CA LEU A 191 -7.50 14.06 -10.22
C LEU A 191 -6.29 14.26 -11.15
N THR A 192 -6.43 13.91 -12.44
CA THR A 192 -5.38 14.14 -13.43
C THR A 192 -5.06 15.63 -13.58
N ARG A 193 -6.08 16.50 -13.67
CA ARG A 193 -5.85 17.97 -13.75
C ARG A 193 -5.16 18.52 -12.51
N VAL A 194 -5.50 18.00 -11.33
CA VAL A 194 -4.81 18.38 -10.08
C VAL A 194 -3.33 18.00 -10.15
N THR A 195 -2.99 16.80 -10.64
CA THR A 195 -1.58 16.38 -10.77
C THR A 195 -0.81 17.22 -11.78
N GLU A 196 -1.43 17.68 -12.86
CA GLU A 196 -0.82 18.58 -13.83
C GLU A 196 -0.50 19.95 -13.23
N ILE A 197 -1.42 20.49 -12.42
CA ILE A 197 -1.18 21.75 -11.67
C ILE A 197 -0.03 21.54 -10.69
N ALA A 198 -0.05 20.46 -9.93
CA ALA A 198 0.98 20.14 -8.94
C ALA A 198 2.38 20.02 -9.56
N VAL A 199 2.50 19.34 -10.70
CA VAL A 199 3.79 19.21 -11.41
C VAL A 199 4.28 20.55 -11.96
N ARG A 200 3.39 21.41 -12.47
CA ARG A 200 3.77 22.76 -12.94
C ARG A 200 4.24 23.69 -11.82
N ALA A 201 3.75 23.47 -10.60
CA ALA A 201 4.14 24.26 -9.43
C ALA A 201 5.50 23.82 -8.83
N LEU A 202 6.05 22.68 -9.25
CA LEU A 202 7.34 22.20 -8.77
C LEU A 202 8.50 23.00 -9.41
N PRO A 203 9.56 23.28 -8.65
CA PRO A 203 10.77 23.95 -9.15
C PRO A 203 11.69 22.98 -9.92
N LEU A 204 11.13 22.27 -10.95
CA LEU A 204 11.76 21.21 -11.72
C LEU A 204 11.82 21.58 -13.22
#